data_0df2d744d5fcfc1eb801e4df0df5363b
#
_entry.id   0df2d744d5fcfc1eb801e4df0df5363b
#
_cell.length_a   1.000
_cell.length_b   1.000
_cell.length_c   1.000
_cell.angle_alpha   90.00
_cell.angle_beta   90.00
_cell.angle_gamma   90.00
#
_symmetry.space_group_name_H-M   'P 1'
#
loop_
_entity.id
_entity.type
_entity.pdbx_description
1 polymer ?
#
loop_
_entity_poly.entity_id
_entity_poly.type
_entity_poly.pdbx_seq_one_letter_code
_entity_poly.pdbx_strand_id
1 'polypeptide(L)'
;MAQKLGEWGMGNRELDESLKADSEFFFKRSENWRNVFDNRLGLVRGKDSQGRWREPFDPFAFGHGAELNNDFTEGNAFQYSWHVMHDVDGLVEMMGGREAALKRLKSLFMAGDVTAGAPPDVTGLIGQYVHGNEPSHHVIYLFTLLERPDLAAERIREVFDKFYLPKPDGLCGNDDCGQMSAWYLFSAMGFYPFNPCGGEYIIGAPQVACAKLKVESGEFKVVARNLSRENKYVESVTLNGKPITDWKIRHSDIMRGGELVFEMGACPR
;
A
#
# COMPACT_ATOMS: atom_id res chain seq x y z
N MET A 1 11.00 3.49 11.67
CA MET A 1 11.83 4.56 12.29
C MET A 1 12.16 4.24 13.75
N ALA A 2 11.20 4.03 14.65
CA ALA A 2 11.43 3.72 16.06
C ALA A 2 12.40 2.57 16.29
N GLN A 3 12.23 1.44 15.59
CA GLN A 3 13.15 0.31 15.67
C GLN A 3 14.59 0.68 15.25
N LYS A 4 14.74 1.48 14.20
CA LYS A 4 16.05 1.95 13.75
C LYS A 4 16.74 2.86 14.76
N LEU A 5 16.00 3.70 15.46
CA LEU A 5 16.54 4.52 16.55
C LEU A 5 17.06 3.66 17.70
N GLY A 6 16.36 2.58 18.04
CA GLY A 6 16.81 1.61 19.04
C GLY A 6 18.07 0.85 18.62
N GLU A 7 18.22 0.54 17.32
CA GLU A 7 19.42 -0.13 16.78
C GLU A 7 20.65 0.79 16.72
N TRP A 8 20.49 2.09 16.49
CA TRP A 8 21.59 3.06 16.43
C TRP A 8 22.18 3.41 17.81
N GLY A 9 21.39 3.22 18.88
CA GLY A 9 21.81 3.51 20.26
C GLY A 9 22.89 2.59 20.84
N MET A 10 23.32 1.53 20.16
CA MET A 10 24.18 0.51 20.74
C MET A 10 25.69 0.84 20.84
N GLY A 11 26.10 2.12 20.71
CA GLY A 11 27.51 2.51 20.68
C GLY A 11 27.99 3.59 21.66
N ASN A 12 27.08 4.37 22.25
CA ASN A 12 27.42 5.45 23.17
C ASN A 12 26.34 5.55 24.27
N ARG A 13 26.70 5.39 25.54
CA ARG A 13 25.76 5.18 26.66
C ARG A 13 24.73 6.31 26.83
N GLU A 14 25.12 7.57 26.70
CA GLU A 14 24.18 8.72 26.83
C GLU A 14 23.28 8.85 25.59
N LEU A 15 23.83 8.65 24.40
CA LEU A 15 23.07 8.64 23.15
C LEU A 15 22.11 7.44 23.10
N ASP A 16 22.51 6.31 23.69
CA ASP A 16 21.73 5.09 23.78
C ASP A 16 20.45 5.27 24.62
N GLU A 17 20.53 5.96 25.75
CA GLU A 17 19.35 6.21 26.61
C GLU A 17 18.34 7.15 25.95
N SER A 18 18.81 8.22 25.30
CA SER A 18 17.95 9.13 24.57
C SER A 18 17.28 8.46 23.37
N LEU A 19 18.03 7.69 22.57
CA LEU A 19 17.47 6.97 21.42
C LEU A 19 16.50 5.85 21.82
N LYS A 20 16.71 5.22 22.98
CA LYS A 20 15.75 4.27 23.54
C LYS A 20 14.45 4.96 23.94
N ALA A 21 14.54 6.08 24.67
CA ALA A 21 13.38 6.85 25.06
C ALA A 21 12.58 7.36 23.85
N ASP A 22 13.26 7.85 22.81
CA ASP A 22 12.65 8.25 21.55
C ASP A 22 12.00 7.05 20.85
N SER A 23 12.67 5.90 20.81
CA SER A 23 12.12 4.68 20.23
C SER A 23 10.83 4.27 20.93
N GLU A 24 10.83 4.20 22.27
CA GLU A 24 9.64 3.88 23.06
C GLU A 24 8.50 4.89 22.86
N PHE A 25 8.84 6.18 22.83
CA PHE A 25 7.88 7.25 22.56
C PHE A 25 7.22 7.10 21.19
N PHE A 26 8.00 6.87 20.13
CA PHE A 26 7.45 6.70 18.80
C PHE A 26 6.71 5.39 18.61
N PHE A 27 7.13 4.30 19.27
CA PHE A 27 6.35 3.07 19.30
C PHE A 27 4.98 3.29 19.93
N LYS A 28 4.93 3.95 21.10
CA LYS A 28 3.67 4.30 21.74
C LYS A 28 2.79 5.20 20.85
N ARG A 29 3.38 6.17 20.15
CA ARG A 29 2.63 7.03 19.23
C ARG A 29 2.12 6.26 18.00
N SER A 30 2.82 5.26 17.53
CA SER A 30 2.40 4.47 16.36
C SER A 30 1.08 3.72 16.60
N GLU A 31 0.70 3.50 17.87
CA GLU A 31 -0.58 2.89 18.25
C GLU A 31 -1.77 3.89 18.23
N ASN A 32 -1.52 5.18 18.05
CA ASN A 32 -2.55 6.22 18.18
C ASN A 32 -3.67 6.13 17.13
N TRP A 33 -3.42 5.47 16.00
CA TRP A 33 -4.45 5.22 14.98
C TRP A 33 -5.66 4.44 15.55
N ARG A 34 -5.45 3.59 16.56
CA ARG A 34 -6.50 2.81 17.24
C ARG A 34 -7.52 3.72 17.92
N ASN A 35 -7.11 4.92 18.35
CA ASN A 35 -8.01 5.88 19.00
C ASN A 35 -9.10 6.41 18.07
N VAL A 36 -8.86 6.44 16.77
CA VAL A 36 -9.79 6.94 15.76
C VAL A 36 -10.43 5.82 14.92
N PHE A 37 -10.15 4.56 15.23
CA PHE A 37 -10.78 3.41 14.58
C PHE A 37 -12.06 3.02 15.32
N ASP A 38 -13.21 3.14 14.66
CA ASP A 38 -14.51 2.71 15.20
C ASP A 38 -14.73 1.22 14.86
N ASN A 39 -14.53 0.35 15.83
CA ASN A 39 -14.67 -1.11 15.68
C ASN A 39 -16.07 -1.54 15.22
N ARG A 40 -17.12 -0.77 15.53
CA ARG A 40 -18.49 -1.09 15.14
C ARG A 40 -18.70 -0.91 13.63
N LEU A 41 -18.04 0.12 13.07
CA LEU A 41 -18.08 0.42 11.67
C LEU A 41 -16.95 -0.27 10.89
N GLY A 42 -15.82 -0.54 11.58
CA GLY A 42 -14.57 -1.00 10.99
C GLY A 42 -13.94 0.05 10.08
N LEU A 43 -14.09 1.30 10.42
CA LEU A 43 -13.60 2.46 9.69
C LEU A 43 -12.97 3.46 10.66
N VAL A 44 -12.02 4.24 10.16
CA VAL A 44 -11.53 5.41 10.90
C VAL A 44 -12.54 6.54 10.80
N ARG A 45 -12.66 7.33 11.87
CA ARG A 45 -13.48 8.54 11.92
C ARG A 45 -12.99 9.50 12.98
N GLY A 46 -13.34 10.77 12.83
CA GLY A 46 -12.92 11.82 13.76
C GLY A 46 -13.59 11.73 15.13
N LYS A 47 -12.87 12.27 16.12
CA LYS A 47 -13.37 12.53 17.46
C LYS A 47 -13.22 13.99 17.82
N ASP A 48 -14.09 14.49 18.69
CA ASP A 48 -13.95 15.80 19.27
C ASP A 48 -12.88 15.79 20.42
N SER A 49 -12.59 16.96 20.98
CA SER A 49 -11.62 17.13 22.06
C SER A 49 -12.02 16.40 23.37
N GLN A 50 -13.27 15.94 23.48
CA GLN A 50 -13.78 15.16 24.61
C GLN A 50 -13.78 13.66 24.32
N GLY A 51 -13.23 13.23 23.17
CA GLY A 51 -13.16 11.82 22.78
C GLY A 51 -14.46 11.23 22.22
N ARG A 52 -15.48 12.04 21.97
CA ARG A 52 -16.75 11.60 21.39
C ARG A 52 -16.64 11.54 19.89
N TRP A 53 -17.26 10.52 19.26
CA TRP A 53 -17.33 10.41 17.81
C TRP A 53 -18.07 11.62 17.23
N ARG A 54 -17.49 12.21 16.17
CA ARG A 54 -18.16 13.31 15.44
C ARG A 54 -19.38 12.80 14.70
N GLU A 55 -20.47 13.57 14.76
CA GLU A 55 -21.74 13.29 14.09
C GLU A 55 -22.22 14.58 13.37
N PRO A 56 -22.95 14.48 12.24
CA PRO A 56 -23.28 13.25 11.52
C PRO A 56 -22.04 12.63 10.84
N PHE A 57 -22.02 11.30 10.66
CA PHE A 57 -20.94 10.60 10.00
C PHE A 57 -21.42 9.93 8.70
N ASP A 58 -20.86 10.35 7.58
CA ASP A 58 -21.00 9.72 6.28
C ASP A 58 -19.63 9.18 5.84
N PRO A 59 -19.45 7.84 5.73
CA PRO A 59 -18.16 7.26 5.34
C PRO A 59 -17.74 7.59 3.91
N PHE A 60 -18.64 8.08 3.07
CA PHE A 60 -18.37 8.48 1.69
C PHE A 60 -18.11 9.98 1.54
N ALA A 61 -18.37 10.77 2.59
CA ALA A 61 -18.15 12.20 2.51
C ALA A 61 -16.68 12.50 2.24
N PHE A 62 -16.44 13.18 1.14
CA PHE A 62 -15.14 13.76 0.82
C PHE A 62 -15.00 15.11 1.50
N GLY A 63 -13.77 15.44 1.84
CA GLY A 63 -13.49 16.73 2.35
C GLY A 63 -12.13 17.28 1.94
N HIS A 64 -12.02 18.58 1.98
CA HIS A 64 -10.82 19.32 1.65
C HIS A 64 -10.45 20.21 2.84
N GLY A 65 -9.76 19.61 3.82
CA GLY A 65 -9.01 20.21 4.91
C GLY A 65 -9.56 21.41 5.71
N ALA A 66 -10.33 22.29 5.11
CA ALA A 66 -10.80 23.53 5.73
C ALA A 66 -12.31 23.58 5.99
N GLU A 67 -13.07 22.58 5.54
CA GLU A 67 -14.51 22.55 5.75
C GLU A 67 -14.86 22.04 7.14
N LEU A 68 -15.75 22.75 7.82
CA LEU A 68 -16.33 22.33 9.08
C LEU A 68 -16.95 20.92 8.95
N ASN A 69 -16.53 20.00 9.79
CA ASN A 69 -16.95 18.58 9.87
C ASN A 69 -16.26 17.62 8.90
N ASN A 70 -15.16 17.99 8.27
CA ASN A 70 -14.37 17.08 7.50
C ASN A 70 -13.19 16.53 8.33
N ASP A 71 -13.16 15.21 8.47
CA ASP A 71 -12.11 14.51 9.22
C ASP A 71 -10.94 14.06 8.32
N PHE A 72 -11.09 14.23 6.99
CA PHE A 72 -10.14 13.73 5.99
C PHE A 72 -9.75 14.83 5.01
N THR A 73 -8.56 14.72 4.46
CA THR A 73 -8.05 15.60 3.40
C THR A 73 -8.02 14.81 2.10
N GLU A 74 -8.67 15.34 1.05
CA GLU A 74 -8.69 14.73 -0.29
C GLU A 74 -9.14 13.26 -0.31
N GLY A 75 -10.02 12.89 0.60
CA GLY A 75 -10.43 11.51 0.73
C GLY A 75 -11.59 11.35 1.71
N ASN A 76 -11.91 10.10 2.00
CA ASN A 76 -12.99 9.72 2.91
C ASN A 76 -12.59 8.56 3.84
N ALA A 77 -13.52 8.14 4.71
CA ALA A 77 -13.27 7.08 5.67
C ALA A 77 -12.93 5.73 5.02
N PHE A 78 -13.52 5.41 3.86
CA PHE A 78 -13.22 4.17 3.13
C PHE A 78 -11.77 4.07 2.71
N GLN A 79 -11.18 5.17 2.26
CA GLN A 79 -9.79 5.25 1.79
C GLN A 79 -8.83 5.27 2.95
N TYR A 80 -9.03 6.18 3.91
CA TYR A 80 -8.10 6.39 5.03
C TYR A 80 -8.08 5.24 6.05
N SER A 81 -9.12 4.39 6.09
CA SER A 81 -9.14 3.22 6.99
C SER A 81 -8.04 2.20 6.70
N TRP A 82 -7.38 2.27 5.54
CA TRP A 82 -6.29 1.38 5.15
C TRP A 82 -4.90 1.98 5.38
N HIS A 83 -4.81 3.23 5.82
CA HIS A 83 -3.53 3.95 5.96
C HIS A 83 -2.78 3.61 7.25
N VAL A 84 -2.64 2.29 7.53
CA VAL A 84 -1.94 1.73 8.69
C VAL A 84 -0.86 0.74 8.21
N MET A 85 0.03 1.22 7.34
CA MET A 85 1.07 0.39 6.71
C MET A 85 2.08 -0.20 7.69
N HIS A 86 2.22 0.40 8.86
CA HIS A 86 3.19 -0.01 9.89
C HIS A 86 2.65 -1.08 10.84
N ASP A 87 1.34 -1.34 10.84
CA ASP A 87 0.69 -2.30 11.75
C ASP A 87 -0.51 -2.98 11.06
N VAL A 88 -0.22 -3.72 9.98
CA VAL A 88 -1.25 -4.42 9.20
C VAL A 88 -1.95 -5.49 10.03
N ASP A 89 -1.20 -6.23 10.85
CA ASP A 89 -1.77 -7.29 11.71
C ASP A 89 -2.74 -6.71 12.73
N GLY A 90 -2.38 -5.60 13.37
CA GLY A 90 -3.27 -4.88 14.28
C GLY A 90 -4.51 -4.31 13.57
N LEU A 91 -4.37 -3.82 12.34
CA LEU A 91 -5.51 -3.35 11.53
C LEU A 91 -6.46 -4.51 11.21
N VAL A 92 -5.91 -5.65 10.80
CA VAL A 92 -6.69 -6.87 10.50
C VAL A 92 -7.42 -7.37 11.75
N GLU A 93 -6.76 -7.38 12.91
CA GLU A 93 -7.37 -7.72 14.19
C GLU A 93 -8.54 -6.79 14.53
N MET A 94 -8.32 -5.47 14.42
CA MET A 94 -9.34 -4.45 14.68
C MET A 94 -10.55 -4.55 13.72
N MET A 95 -10.33 -5.03 12.51
CA MET A 95 -11.40 -5.28 11.53
C MET A 95 -12.17 -6.59 11.80
N GLY A 96 -11.76 -7.39 12.76
CA GLY A 96 -12.40 -8.67 13.09
C GLY A 96 -11.76 -9.88 12.44
N GLY A 97 -10.49 -9.78 12.07
CA GLY A 97 -9.70 -10.85 11.47
C GLY A 97 -9.63 -10.80 9.93
N ARG A 98 -8.82 -11.70 9.37
CA ARG A 98 -8.47 -11.71 7.94
C ARG A 98 -9.68 -11.74 7.01
N GLU A 99 -10.66 -12.60 7.27
CA GLU A 99 -11.86 -12.73 6.43
C GLU A 99 -12.68 -11.45 6.42
N ALA A 100 -12.84 -10.79 7.57
CA ALA A 100 -13.56 -9.54 7.69
C ALA A 100 -12.80 -8.40 6.99
N ALA A 101 -11.48 -8.32 7.17
CA ALA A 101 -10.63 -7.36 6.50
C ALA A 101 -10.67 -7.55 4.97
N LEU A 102 -10.57 -8.79 4.48
CA LEU A 102 -10.67 -9.11 3.05
C LEU A 102 -12.03 -8.71 2.46
N LYS A 103 -13.11 -8.98 3.19
CA LYS A 103 -14.47 -8.57 2.77
C LYS A 103 -14.56 -7.04 2.65
N ARG A 104 -14.02 -6.30 3.61
CA ARG A 104 -13.98 -4.83 3.59
C ARG A 104 -13.10 -4.30 2.47
N LEU A 105 -11.93 -4.91 2.26
CA LEU A 105 -11.03 -4.52 1.16
C LEU A 105 -11.71 -4.72 -0.20
N LYS A 106 -12.41 -5.82 -0.40
CA LYS A 106 -13.23 -6.02 -1.61
C LYS A 106 -14.32 -4.95 -1.74
N SER A 107 -14.98 -4.59 -0.64
CA SER A 107 -16.05 -3.58 -0.67
C SER A 107 -15.54 -2.19 -1.06
N LEU A 108 -14.29 -1.84 -0.77
CA LEU A 108 -13.66 -0.60 -1.23
C LEU A 108 -13.68 -0.51 -2.77
N PHE A 109 -13.32 -1.59 -3.45
CA PHE A 109 -13.28 -1.64 -4.92
C PHE A 109 -14.66 -1.87 -5.59
N MET A 110 -15.66 -2.29 -4.81
CA MET A 110 -17.00 -2.60 -5.29
C MET A 110 -18.03 -1.53 -4.93
N ALA A 111 -17.71 -0.64 -4.01
CA ALA A 111 -18.56 0.49 -3.67
C ALA A 111 -18.79 1.38 -4.91
N GLY A 112 -19.97 2.00 -5.00
CA GLY A 112 -20.23 2.91 -6.12
C GLY A 112 -19.24 4.07 -6.16
N ASP A 113 -19.01 4.61 -7.36
CA ASP A 113 -18.17 5.79 -7.59
C ASP A 113 -18.88 7.05 -7.05
N VAL A 114 -19.07 7.10 -5.73
CA VAL A 114 -19.68 8.25 -5.06
C VAL A 114 -18.62 9.34 -4.94
N THR A 115 -18.74 10.35 -5.78
CA THR A 115 -17.86 11.53 -5.82
C THR A 115 -18.58 12.82 -5.43
N ALA A 116 -19.79 12.72 -4.89
CA ALA A 116 -20.53 13.90 -4.45
C ALA A 116 -19.74 14.68 -3.40
N GLY A 117 -19.37 15.93 -3.74
CA GLY A 117 -18.52 16.76 -2.88
C GLY A 117 -17.01 16.45 -2.95
N ALA A 118 -16.59 15.53 -3.80
CA ALA A 118 -15.15 15.28 -4.01
C ALA A 118 -14.49 16.48 -4.69
N PRO A 119 -13.25 16.84 -4.29
CA PRO A 119 -12.45 17.81 -5.02
C PRO A 119 -12.21 17.37 -6.48
N PRO A 120 -12.00 18.33 -7.42
CA PRO A 120 -11.84 18.02 -8.84
C PRO A 120 -10.62 17.13 -9.18
N ASP A 121 -9.65 17.09 -8.28
CA ASP A 121 -8.41 16.30 -8.36
C ASP A 121 -8.54 14.88 -7.82
N VAL A 122 -9.70 14.51 -7.25
CA VAL A 122 -9.99 13.11 -6.91
C VAL A 122 -10.31 12.33 -8.18
N THR A 123 -9.30 11.61 -8.68
CA THR A 123 -9.31 10.95 -10.00
C THR A 123 -8.84 9.50 -9.88
N GLY A 124 -9.05 8.70 -10.94
CA GLY A 124 -8.58 7.32 -10.97
C GLY A 124 -9.35 6.38 -10.04
N LEU A 125 -10.69 6.49 -10.04
CA LEU A 125 -11.53 5.68 -9.15
C LEU A 125 -11.78 4.27 -9.69
N ILE A 126 -11.70 3.31 -8.76
CA ILE A 126 -12.25 1.96 -8.90
C ILE A 126 -13.07 1.73 -7.62
N GLY A 127 -14.36 1.95 -7.68
CA GLY A 127 -15.19 2.08 -6.48
C GLY A 127 -14.74 3.27 -5.63
N GLN A 128 -14.38 3.02 -4.38
CA GLN A 128 -13.82 4.05 -3.49
C GLN A 128 -12.28 4.00 -3.38
N TYR A 129 -11.62 3.13 -4.15
CA TYR A 129 -10.18 3.19 -4.34
C TYR A 129 -9.85 4.35 -5.28
N VAL A 130 -8.97 5.26 -4.87
CA VAL A 130 -8.58 6.46 -5.63
C VAL A 130 -7.12 6.35 -5.99
N HIS A 131 -6.83 5.93 -7.23
CA HIS A 131 -5.44 5.76 -7.68
C HIS A 131 -4.70 7.10 -7.82
N GLY A 132 -5.39 8.15 -8.18
CA GLY A 132 -4.82 9.50 -8.29
C GLY A 132 -4.47 10.15 -6.95
N ASN A 133 -4.57 9.44 -5.82
CA ASN A 133 -4.20 9.95 -4.51
C ASN A 133 -3.35 8.92 -3.75
N GLU A 134 -2.18 9.33 -3.26
CA GLU A 134 -1.12 8.49 -2.70
C GLU A 134 -1.53 7.64 -1.49
N PRO A 135 -2.44 8.06 -0.60
CA PRO A 135 -2.93 7.20 0.48
C PRO A 135 -3.52 5.86 -0.01
N SER A 136 -3.88 5.75 -1.28
CA SER A 136 -4.41 4.53 -1.88
C SER A 136 -3.34 3.58 -2.46
N HIS A 137 -2.13 4.05 -2.73
CA HIS A 137 -1.13 3.34 -3.54
C HIS A 137 -0.70 1.99 -2.96
N HIS A 138 -0.65 1.84 -1.65
CA HIS A 138 -0.30 0.58 -0.98
C HIS A 138 -1.49 -0.39 -0.88
N VAL A 139 -2.73 0.09 -1.02
CA VAL A 139 -3.95 -0.66 -0.66
C VAL A 139 -4.13 -1.92 -1.49
N ILE A 140 -3.78 -1.91 -2.77
CA ILE A 140 -3.87 -3.11 -3.63
C ILE A 140 -2.99 -4.24 -3.09
N TYR A 141 -1.82 -3.91 -2.53
CA TYR A 141 -0.88 -4.90 -2.00
C TYR A 141 -1.34 -5.53 -0.67
N LEU A 142 -2.34 -4.96 -0.01
CA LEU A 142 -3.03 -5.61 1.11
C LEU A 142 -3.69 -6.93 0.70
N PHE A 143 -4.13 -7.08 -0.55
CA PHE A 143 -4.64 -8.38 -1.01
C PHE A 143 -3.57 -9.47 -0.90
N THR A 144 -2.32 -9.18 -1.28
CA THR A 144 -1.21 -10.13 -1.12
C THR A 144 -0.97 -10.48 0.34
N LEU A 145 -0.95 -9.47 1.22
CA LEU A 145 -0.77 -9.67 2.67
C LEU A 145 -1.94 -10.41 3.32
N LEU A 146 -3.14 -10.35 2.71
CA LEU A 146 -4.32 -11.11 3.10
C LEU A 146 -4.43 -12.46 2.36
N GLU A 147 -3.32 -12.98 1.83
CA GLU A 147 -3.20 -14.27 1.14
C GLU A 147 -4.07 -14.39 -0.12
N ARG A 148 -4.31 -13.28 -0.80
CA ARG A 148 -5.04 -13.21 -2.07
C ARG A 148 -4.23 -12.46 -3.15
N PRO A 149 -3.02 -12.95 -3.50
CA PRO A 149 -2.19 -12.34 -4.53
C PRO A 149 -2.86 -12.32 -5.92
N ASP A 150 -3.81 -13.21 -6.15
CA ASP A 150 -4.65 -13.24 -7.34
C ASP A 150 -5.46 -11.94 -7.49
N LEU A 151 -6.09 -11.47 -6.42
CA LEU A 151 -6.85 -10.22 -6.43
C LEU A 151 -5.92 -8.99 -6.57
N ALA A 152 -4.73 -9.04 -5.97
CA ALA A 152 -3.73 -8.00 -6.21
C ALA A 152 -3.35 -7.91 -7.69
N ALA A 153 -3.09 -9.06 -8.34
CA ALA A 153 -2.77 -9.14 -9.77
C ALA A 153 -3.88 -8.56 -10.66
N GLU A 154 -5.14 -8.86 -10.35
CA GLU A 154 -6.30 -8.31 -11.07
C GLU A 154 -6.37 -6.79 -10.96
N ARG A 155 -6.23 -6.25 -9.74
CA ARG A 155 -6.30 -4.80 -9.50
C ARG A 155 -5.11 -4.05 -10.07
N ILE A 156 -3.90 -4.60 -9.98
CA ILE A 156 -2.71 -4.01 -10.61
C ILE A 156 -2.94 -3.90 -12.13
N ARG A 157 -3.39 -4.98 -12.77
CA ARG A 157 -3.69 -4.97 -14.20
C ARG A 157 -4.78 -3.96 -14.55
N GLU A 158 -5.84 -3.90 -13.78
CA GLU A 158 -6.94 -2.93 -13.99
C GLU A 158 -6.45 -1.48 -13.91
N VAL A 159 -5.59 -1.16 -12.93
CA VAL A 159 -4.98 0.17 -12.80
C VAL A 159 -4.11 0.50 -14.01
N PHE A 160 -3.26 -0.44 -14.46
CA PHE A 160 -2.44 -0.22 -15.64
C PHE A 160 -3.29 0.04 -16.89
N ASP A 161 -4.32 -0.76 -17.12
CA ASP A 161 -5.18 -0.66 -18.30
C ASP A 161 -6.03 0.63 -18.30
N LYS A 162 -6.40 1.15 -17.12
CA LYS A 162 -7.30 2.32 -17.01
C LYS A 162 -6.56 3.65 -16.83
N PHE A 163 -5.45 3.66 -16.10
CA PHE A 163 -4.90 4.90 -15.54
C PHE A 163 -3.49 5.25 -16.00
N TYR A 164 -2.86 4.37 -16.81
CA TYR A 164 -1.57 4.61 -17.43
C TYR A 164 -1.65 4.39 -18.94
N LEU A 165 -2.12 5.41 -19.64
CA LEU A 165 -2.38 5.31 -21.08
C LEU A 165 -1.20 5.85 -21.89
N PRO A 166 -0.89 5.30 -23.08
CA PRO A 166 0.24 5.72 -23.92
C PRO A 166 -0.09 7.01 -24.70
N LYS A 167 -0.34 8.11 -23.98
CA LYS A 167 -0.64 9.43 -24.52
C LYS A 167 -0.13 10.51 -23.56
N PRO A 168 0.05 11.78 -24.01
CA PRO A 168 0.61 12.84 -23.16
C PRO A 168 -0.17 13.11 -21.87
N ASP A 169 -1.50 12.98 -21.89
CA ASP A 169 -2.41 13.08 -20.78
C ASP A 169 -2.83 11.70 -20.24
N GLY A 170 -1.91 10.74 -20.24
CA GLY A 170 -2.20 9.33 -19.94
C GLY A 170 -2.30 8.97 -18.47
N LEU A 171 -1.90 9.85 -17.55
CA LEU A 171 -2.11 9.68 -16.12
C LEU A 171 -3.52 10.10 -15.73
N CYS A 172 -4.11 9.42 -14.74
CA CYS A 172 -5.44 9.76 -14.24
C CYS A 172 -5.49 11.01 -13.35
N GLY A 173 -4.38 11.61 -13.03
CA GLY A 173 -4.22 12.79 -12.20
C GLY A 173 -2.84 13.41 -12.35
N ASN A 174 -2.45 14.21 -11.37
CA ASN A 174 -1.10 14.75 -11.30
C ASN A 174 -0.07 13.64 -11.02
N ASP A 175 1.18 13.84 -11.43
CA ASP A 175 2.27 12.89 -11.13
C ASP A 175 2.79 13.01 -9.68
N ASP A 176 2.47 14.11 -9.01
CA ASP A 176 2.79 14.41 -7.60
C ASP A 176 4.25 14.12 -7.24
N CYS A 177 5.12 14.95 -7.79
CA CYS A 177 6.57 14.84 -7.62
C CYS A 177 7.15 13.48 -8.01
N GLY A 178 6.52 12.78 -8.96
CA GLY A 178 6.97 11.49 -9.45
C GLY A 178 6.36 10.28 -8.73
N GLN A 179 5.42 10.46 -7.82
CA GLN A 179 4.84 9.35 -7.06
C GLN A 179 4.01 8.39 -7.94
N MET A 180 3.22 8.93 -8.88
CA MET A 180 2.47 8.11 -9.84
C MET A 180 3.41 7.32 -10.77
N SER A 181 4.47 7.96 -11.25
CA SER A 181 5.51 7.31 -12.05
C SER A 181 6.26 6.24 -11.24
N ALA A 182 6.59 6.52 -9.99
CA ALA A 182 7.23 5.55 -9.10
C ALA A 182 6.34 4.32 -8.84
N TRP A 183 5.04 4.53 -8.60
CA TRP A 183 4.08 3.42 -8.46
C TRP A 183 4.04 2.55 -9.71
N TYR A 184 3.98 3.19 -10.90
CA TYR A 184 4.02 2.48 -12.18
C TYR A 184 5.28 1.62 -12.32
N LEU A 185 6.46 2.19 -12.07
CA LEU A 185 7.73 1.48 -12.24
C LEU A 185 7.86 0.29 -11.26
N PHE A 186 7.55 0.49 -9.98
CA PHE A 186 7.61 -0.59 -9.00
C PHE A 186 6.60 -1.68 -9.31
N SER A 187 5.36 -1.31 -9.60
CA SER A 187 4.29 -2.26 -9.92
C SER A 187 4.55 -2.99 -11.24
N ALA A 188 5.14 -2.31 -12.25
CA ALA A 188 5.57 -2.94 -13.50
C ALA A 188 6.64 -4.02 -13.27
N MET A 189 7.52 -3.81 -12.30
CA MET A 189 8.52 -4.80 -11.87
C MET A 189 7.96 -5.90 -10.97
N GLY A 190 6.70 -5.78 -10.50
CA GLY A 190 6.02 -6.80 -9.72
C GLY A 190 6.25 -6.74 -8.21
N PHE A 191 6.65 -5.61 -7.66
CA PHE A 191 6.76 -5.40 -6.21
C PHE A 191 6.56 -3.93 -5.84
N TYR A 192 6.24 -3.64 -4.57
CA TYR A 192 5.99 -2.27 -4.10
C TYR A 192 6.51 -2.04 -2.68
N PRO A 193 7.12 -0.88 -2.37
CA PRO A 193 7.57 -0.52 -1.03
C PRO A 193 6.38 -0.19 -0.13
N PHE A 194 5.64 -1.20 0.30
CA PHE A 194 4.40 -1.07 1.06
C PHE A 194 4.55 -0.25 2.33
N ASN A 195 5.58 -0.56 3.14
CA ASN A 195 5.99 0.24 4.29
C ASN A 195 7.37 0.84 3.99
N PRO A 196 7.46 2.12 3.59
CA PRO A 196 8.71 2.73 3.15
C PRO A 196 9.79 2.76 4.25
N CYS A 197 9.40 2.69 5.53
CA CYS A 197 10.34 2.63 6.65
C CYS A 197 10.81 1.21 6.99
N GLY A 198 10.14 0.18 6.46
CA GLY A 198 10.41 -1.23 6.78
C GLY A 198 11.57 -1.84 5.99
N GLY A 199 11.93 -1.24 4.85
CA GLY A 199 12.94 -1.80 3.94
C GLY A 199 12.50 -3.10 3.27
N GLU A 200 11.20 -3.41 3.28
CA GLU A 200 10.57 -4.56 2.62
C GLU A 200 9.67 -4.11 1.47
N TYR A 201 9.62 -4.94 0.44
CA TYR A 201 8.71 -4.78 -0.69
C TYR A 201 7.76 -5.97 -0.75
N ILE A 202 6.48 -5.68 -0.95
CA ILE A 202 5.45 -6.71 -1.13
C ILE A 202 5.38 -7.09 -2.60
N ILE A 203 5.36 -8.39 -2.87
CA ILE A 203 5.22 -8.93 -4.22
C ILE A 203 3.79 -8.67 -4.71
N GLY A 204 3.71 -8.11 -5.92
CA GLY A 204 2.49 -7.96 -6.71
C GLY A 204 2.57 -8.84 -7.96
N ALA A 205 2.12 -8.30 -9.09
CA ALA A 205 2.17 -8.99 -10.38
C ALA A 205 2.86 -8.11 -11.44
N PRO A 206 3.97 -8.57 -12.02
CA PRO A 206 4.73 -7.80 -13.01
C PRO A 206 3.90 -7.50 -14.27
N GLN A 207 4.21 -6.37 -14.91
CA GLN A 207 3.56 -5.92 -16.13
C GLN A 207 4.54 -5.82 -17.31
N VAL A 208 5.83 -6.10 -17.06
CA VAL A 208 6.90 -6.15 -18.06
C VAL A 208 7.59 -7.52 -18.01
N ALA A 209 7.99 -8.04 -19.16
CA ALA A 209 8.65 -9.35 -19.24
C ALA A 209 10.05 -9.35 -18.62
N CYS A 210 10.72 -8.20 -18.62
CA CYS A 210 12.05 -8.05 -18.05
C CYS A 210 12.30 -6.59 -17.65
N ALA A 211 12.93 -6.40 -16.49
CA ALA A 211 13.46 -5.13 -16.06
C ALA A 211 14.86 -5.33 -15.45
N LYS A 212 15.67 -4.28 -15.48
CA LYS A 212 17.03 -4.28 -14.93
C LYS A 212 17.26 -3.03 -14.12
N LEU A 213 17.68 -3.21 -12.90
CA LEU A 213 18.09 -2.15 -11.98
C LEU A 213 19.61 -2.19 -11.83
N LYS A 214 20.28 -1.08 -12.15
CA LYS A 214 21.70 -0.92 -11.87
C LYS A 214 21.84 -0.56 -10.39
N VAL A 215 22.55 -1.39 -9.65
CA VAL A 215 22.85 -1.22 -8.23
C VAL A 215 24.36 -1.16 -8.00
N GLU A 216 24.80 -0.73 -6.83
CA GLU A 216 26.23 -0.61 -6.53
C GLU A 216 26.99 -1.92 -6.69
N SER A 217 26.38 -3.06 -6.32
CA SER A 217 26.95 -4.39 -6.46
C SER A 217 26.87 -4.99 -7.87
N GLY A 218 26.28 -4.29 -8.84
CA GLY A 218 26.11 -4.76 -10.20
C GLY A 218 24.70 -4.52 -10.78
N GLU A 219 23.95 -5.59 -11.02
CA GLU A 219 22.61 -5.54 -11.61
C GLU A 219 21.62 -6.40 -10.79
N PHE A 220 20.45 -5.88 -10.54
CA PHE A 220 19.30 -6.65 -10.09
C PHE A 220 18.31 -6.78 -11.25
N LYS A 221 18.04 -8.00 -11.67
CA LYS A 221 17.21 -8.32 -12.82
C LYS A 221 15.87 -8.89 -12.37
N VAL A 222 14.79 -8.42 -12.97
CA VAL A 222 13.45 -8.96 -12.82
C VAL A 222 13.06 -9.65 -14.13
N VAL A 223 12.54 -10.86 -14.05
CA VAL A 223 12.08 -11.64 -15.20
C VAL A 223 10.68 -12.18 -14.91
N ALA A 224 9.74 -11.91 -15.81
CA ALA A 224 8.40 -12.50 -15.76
C ALA A 224 8.23 -13.46 -16.94
N ARG A 225 8.39 -14.76 -16.68
CA ARG A 225 8.24 -15.81 -17.68
C ARG A 225 6.76 -16.04 -17.97
N ASN A 226 6.45 -16.32 -19.22
CA ASN A 226 5.10 -16.55 -19.71
C ASN A 226 4.13 -15.38 -19.50
N LEU A 227 4.61 -14.18 -19.17
CA LEU A 227 3.77 -13.00 -19.03
C LEU A 227 3.03 -12.71 -20.34
N SER A 228 1.70 -12.63 -20.26
CA SER A 228 0.84 -12.22 -21.37
C SER A 228 -0.37 -11.45 -20.81
N ARG A 229 -1.31 -11.10 -21.69
CA ARG A 229 -2.56 -10.48 -21.25
C ARG A 229 -3.43 -11.47 -20.43
N GLU A 230 -3.40 -12.73 -20.80
CA GLU A 230 -4.10 -13.84 -20.14
C GLU A 230 -3.35 -14.31 -18.90
N ASN A 231 -2.02 -14.46 -19.01
CA ASN A 231 -1.15 -14.94 -17.94
C ASN A 231 -0.76 -13.78 -17.01
N LYS A 232 -1.71 -13.31 -16.23
CA LYS A 232 -1.55 -12.17 -15.31
C LYS A 232 -1.31 -12.56 -13.85
N TYR A 233 -1.54 -13.83 -13.52
CA TYR A 233 -1.39 -14.34 -12.14
C TYR A 233 0.02 -14.86 -11.91
N VAL A 234 0.54 -14.66 -10.71
CA VAL A 234 1.84 -15.19 -10.30
C VAL A 234 1.63 -16.62 -9.78
N GLU A 235 2.21 -17.59 -10.46
CA GLU A 235 2.19 -18.99 -10.05
C GLU A 235 3.28 -19.30 -9.03
N SER A 236 4.45 -18.73 -9.22
CA SER A 236 5.56 -18.81 -8.27
C SER A 236 6.52 -17.65 -8.47
N VAL A 237 7.30 -17.36 -7.44
CA VAL A 237 8.37 -16.37 -7.49
C VAL A 237 9.61 -16.91 -6.80
N THR A 238 10.77 -16.64 -7.39
CA THR A 238 12.07 -17.03 -6.83
C THR A 238 13.03 -15.84 -6.82
N LEU A 239 13.84 -15.75 -5.79
CA LEU A 239 14.97 -14.81 -5.69
C LEU A 239 16.28 -15.60 -5.72
N ASN A 240 17.11 -15.37 -6.73
CA ASN A 240 18.35 -16.09 -6.94
C ASN A 240 18.16 -17.64 -6.89
N GLY A 241 17.08 -18.12 -7.50
CA GLY A 241 16.70 -19.52 -7.56
C GLY A 241 16.06 -20.09 -6.29
N LYS A 242 15.91 -19.31 -5.22
CA LYS A 242 15.23 -19.74 -3.98
C LYS A 242 13.77 -19.29 -3.98
N PRO A 243 12.80 -20.17 -3.69
CA PRO A 243 11.40 -19.79 -3.62
C PRO A 243 11.13 -18.71 -2.57
N ILE A 244 10.27 -17.75 -2.92
CA ILE A 244 9.69 -16.79 -1.98
C ILE A 244 8.29 -17.29 -1.63
N THR A 245 8.03 -17.52 -0.36
CA THR A 245 6.76 -18.04 0.15
C THR A 245 5.99 -17.04 1.00
N ASP A 246 6.66 -16.00 1.49
CA ASP A 246 6.10 -14.94 2.32
C ASP A 246 5.69 -13.68 1.52
N TRP A 247 5.82 -13.74 0.19
CA TRP A 247 5.48 -12.66 -0.74
C TRP A 247 6.23 -11.35 -0.47
N LYS A 248 7.47 -11.45 0.01
CA LYS A 248 8.29 -10.28 0.35
C LYS A 248 9.71 -10.41 -0.20
N ILE A 249 10.30 -9.27 -0.55
CA ILE A 249 11.75 -9.11 -0.76
C ILE A 249 12.24 -7.92 0.04
N ARG A 250 13.52 -7.92 0.39
CA ARG A 250 14.14 -6.84 1.15
C ARG A 250 14.92 -5.89 0.26
N HIS A 251 15.01 -4.64 0.65
CA HIS A 251 15.86 -3.67 -0.05
C HIS A 251 17.31 -4.16 -0.15
N SER A 252 17.83 -4.79 0.90
CA SER A 252 19.16 -5.39 0.90
C SER A 252 19.35 -6.51 -0.14
N ASP A 253 18.27 -7.20 -0.53
CA ASP A 253 18.32 -8.23 -1.56
C ASP A 253 18.47 -7.60 -2.94
N ILE A 254 17.75 -6.52 -3.20
CA ILE A 254 17.87 -5.74 -4.43
C ILE A 254 19.29 -5.15 -4.54
N MET A 255 19.80 -4.54 -3.47
CA MET A 255 21.10 -3.88 -3.45
C MET A 255 22.28 -4.85 -3.58
N ARG A 256 22.10 -6.13 -3.23
CA ARG A 256 23.11 -7.19 -3.50
C ARG A 256 23.17 -7.59 -4.97
N GLY A 257 22.18 -7.23 -5.77
CA GLY A 257 22.04 -7.69 -7.13
C GLY A 257 21.52 -9.12 -7.23
N GLY A 258 21.39 -9.62 -8.45
CA GLY A 258 20.87 -10.96 -8.72
C GLY A 258 19.61 -10.97 -9.56
N GLU A 259 18.78 -12.02 -9.42
CA GLU A 259 17.61 -12.20 -10.27
C GLU A 259 16.35 -12.57 -9.47
N LEU A 260 15.27 -11.82 -9.70
CA LEU A 260 13.91 -12.10 -9.25
C LEU A 260 13.12 -12.66 -10.44
N VAL A 261 12.65 -13.90 -10.32
CA VAL A 261 11.94 -14.58 -11.41
C VAL A 261 10.52 -14.89 -11.00
N PHE A 262 9.58 -14.46 -11.82
CA PHE A 262 8.16 -14.78 -11.74
C PHE A 262 7.81 -15.83 -12.80
N GLU A 263 7.09 -16.86 -12.43
CA GLU A 263 6.35 -17.73 -13.36
C GLU A 263 4.89 -17.29 -13.40
N MET A 264 4.43 -16.91 -14.59
CA MET A 264 3.09 -16.35 -14.77
C MET A 264 2.15 -17.36 -15.40
N GLY A 265 0.87 -17.33 -14.97
CA GLY A 265 -0.17 -18.21 -15.47
C GLY A 265 -1.52 -17.52 -15.65
N ALA A 266 -2.43 -18.23 -16.31
CA ALA A 266 -3.77 -17.73 -16.66
C ALA A 266 -4.82 -17.92 -15.55
N CYS A 267 -4.54 -18.75 -14.57
CA CYS A 267 -5.49 -19.11 -13.51
C CYS A 267 -4.99 -18.64 -12.14
N PRO A 268 -5.87 -18.09 -11.27
CA PRO A 268 -5.53 -17.82 -9.88
C PRO A 268 -5.22 -19.14 -9.14
N ARG A 269 -4.32 -19.08 -8.20
CA ARG A 269 -3.97 -20.18 -7.29
C ARG A 269 -4.42 -19.88 -5.88
#